data_6589397c5032bb61790b5a2d8f661d0f
#
_entry.id   6589397c5032bb61790b5a2d8f661d0f
#
_cell.length_a   1.000
_cell.length_b   1.000
_cell.length_c   1.000
_cell.angle_alpha   90.00
_cell.angle_beta   90.00
_cell.angle_gamma   90.00
#
_symmetry.space_group_name_H-M   'P 1'
#
loop_
_entity.id
_entity.type
_entity.pdbx_description
1 polymer ?
#
loop_
_entity_poly.entity_id
_entity_poly.type
_entity_poly.pdbx_seq_one_letter_code
_entity_poly.pdbx_strand_id
1 'polypeptide(L)'
;MSQSMKITAATIDPALLDLPWETPLEEWPTEVLAALPRGLSRHIVRFVNLSERVIAVKEIGESVAHREYELLRDLLRLGAPCVHPTAVITGRTSVTGEELNSVLVTEHLSYSLPYRALFSQYMRPETATRLIDALAVLLVRLHLLGFYWGDVSLSNTLFRRDAGAFAAYLVDAETGELYPEGLTDGKRLYDIDVARTNIIGELMDLQAGALLEPTVDTIEVGDRIVSRYTELWDVLTAKESFSMDERWRLRRRVEKLNEMGYDVAELAMNTDSDGNHITIQPKVVDAGHYHRQVMRLTGLDVQERQGQRMLNDLEAYRAITGRSEDPIELVAHSWLAEVFEPTIHSVPVEMRRKLEPAEIFHEILEHRWYMSEAQDRYVTTQEAVEDYVATVLPQHRDERAYLGVGDTQEMEAIVVDDDTDEPMPEDDAEFAARDEQTLADYAANPFGFTAGMKFKGE
;
A
#
# COMPACT_ATOMS: atom_id res chain seq x y z
N MET A 1 39.24 19.84 15.23
CA MET A 1 38.03 20.63 15.54
C MET A 1 36.89 19.62 15.66
N SER A 2 36.31 19.51 16.84
CA SER A 2 35.11 18.65 17.01
C SER A 2 34.01 19.18 16.06
N GLN A 3 33.61 18.40 15.09
CA GLN A 3 32.44 18.74 14.28
C GLN A 3 31.23 18.73 15.25
N SER A 4 30.47 19.78 15.26
CA SER A 4 29.22 19.81 16.01
C SER A 4 28.18 18.96 15.30
N MET A 5 27.45 18.15 16.04
CA MET A 5 26.31 17.40 15.49
C MET A 5 25.36 18.34 14.74
N LYS A 6 24.91 17.92 13.58
CA LYS A 6 24.00 18.67 12.70
C LYS A 6 22.79 17.81 12.33
N ILE A 7 21.60 18.36 12.46
CA ILE A 7 20.35 17.76 12.01
C ILE A 7 19.87 18.50 10.75
N THR A 8 19.67 17.76 9.66
CA THR A 8 19.08 18.26 8.43
C THR A 8 17.70 17.64 8.28
N ALA A 9 16.65 18.43 8.32
CA ALA A 9 15.25 17.97 8.19
C ALA A 9 14.40 19.03 7.50
N ALA A 10 13.35 18.63 6.80
CA ALA A 10 12.37 19.56 6.22
C ALA A 10 11.50 20.20 7.31
N THR A 11 11.11 19.40 8.31
CA THR A 11 10.42 19.84 9.53
C THR A 11 11.11 19.16 10.71
N ILE A 12 11.54 19.94 11.69
CA ILE A 12 12.25 19.40 12.86
C ILE A 12 11.21 19.00 13.91
N ASP A 13 11.21 17.71 14.28
CA ASP A 13 10.51 17.22 15.46
C ASP A 13 11.45 17.40 16.67
N PRO A 14 11.06 18.21 17.68
CA PRO A 14 11.92 18.43 18.85
C PRO A 14 12.32 17.16 19.59
N ALA A 15 11.48 16.12 19.58
CA ALA A 15 11.77 14.85 20.23
C ALA A 15 12.99 14.11 19.63
N LEU A 16 13.42 14.46 18.41
CA LEU A 16 14.67 13.96 17.83
C LEU A 16 15.90 14.41 18.67
N LEU A 17 15.82 15.53 19.36
CA LEU A 17 16.93 16.04 20.18
C LEU A 17 17.14 15.23 21.46
N ASP A 18 16.14 14.49 21.91
CA ASP A 18 16.16 13.69 23.13
C ASP A 18 16.76 12.29 22.91
N LEU A 19 17.04 11.92 21.66
CA LEU A 19 17.61 10.62 21.32
C LEU A 19 19.12 10.56 21.61
N PRO A 20 19.67 9.38 21.97
CA PRO A 20 21.05 9.23 22.43
C PRO A 20 22.07 9.22 21.28
N TRP A 21 22.19 10.33 20.54
CA TRP A 21 23.04 10.45 19.34
C TRP A 21 24.54 10.28 19.62
N GLU A 22 24.99 10.41 20.87
CA GLU A 22 26.37 10.18 21.31
C GLU A 22 26.68 8.68 21.50
N THR A 23 25.69 7.79 21.29
CA THR A 23 25.82 6.35 21.47
C THR A 23 25.72 5.67 20.11
N PRO A 24 26.55 4.65 19.80
CA PRO A 24 26.35 3.80 18.63
C PRO A 24 24.95 3.18 18.59
N LEU A 25 24.32 3.07 17.41
CA LEU A 25 22.93 2.55 17.31
C LEU A 25 22.78 1.12 17.89
N GLU A 26 23.85 0.33 17.87
CA GLU A 26 23.83 -1.02 18.45
C GLU A 26 23.61 -1.02 19.97
N GLU A 27 24.08 0.02 20.63
CA GLU A 27 24.07 0.16 22.10
C GLU A 27 22.89 1.01 22.60
N TRP A 28 21.96 1.40 21.71
CA TRP A 28 20.82 2.21 22.16
C TRP A 28 19.96 1.46 23.17
N PRO A 29 19.54 2.13 24.24
CA PRO A 29 18.77 1.51 25.32
C PRO A 29 17.40 1.04 24.83
N THR A 30 16.95 -0.11 25.36
CA THR A 30 15.69 -0.76 24.99
C THR A 30 14.46 0.12 25.23
N GLU A 31 14.55 1.07 26.15
CA GLU A 31 13.46 1.99 26.51
C GLU A 31 13.09 2.95 25.36
N VAL A 32 14.04 3.28 24.47
CA VAL A 32 13.77 4.14 23.32
C VAL A 32 13.42 3.32 22.07
N LEU A 33 13.70 2.02 22.07
CA LEU A 33 13.49 1.16 20.93
C LEU A 33 12.01 0.71 20.82
N ALA A 34 11.50 0.68 19.61
CA ALA A 34 10.27 -0.02 19.29
C ALA A 34 10.58 -1.50 19.03
N ALA A 35 9.76 -2.39 19.58
CA ALA A 35 9.92 -3.85 19.41
C ALA A 35 9.42 -4.28 18.02
N LEU A 36 10.11 -3.86 16.96
CA LEU A 36 9.83 -4.26 15.58
C LEU A 36 10.86 -5.27 15.07
N PRO A 37 10.46 -6.24 14.21
CA PRO A 37 11.38 -7.20 13.63
C PRO A 37 12.40 -6.47 12.75
N ARG A 38 13.66 -6.88 12.88
CA ARG A 38 14.73 -6.38 12.01
C ARG A 38 14.75 -7.19 10.72
N GLY A 39 14.79 -6.48 9.59
CA GLY A 39 15.16 -7.11 8.32
C GLY A 39 16.64 -7.48 8.30
N LEU A 40 17.06 -8.34 7.35
CA LEU A 40 18.46 -8.49 7.00
C LEU A 40 18.89 -7.22 6.27
N SER A 41 19.78 -6.45 6.89
CA SER A 41 20.33 -5.22 6.30
C SER A 41 21.84 -5.24 6.44
N ARG A 42 22.53 -4.67 5.45
CA ARG A 42 23.97 -4.39 5.52
C ARG A 42 24.30 -3.29 6.52
N HIS A 43 23.29 -2.51 6.87
CA HIS A 43 23.39 -1.37 7.78
C HIS A 43 22.70 -1.69 9.10
N ILE A 44 23.15 -1.01 10.15
CA ILE A 44 22.48 -1.08 11.44
C ILE A 44 21.22 -0.23 11.37
N VAL A 45 20.07 -0.87 11.54
CA VAL A 45 18.77 -0.22 11.59
C VAL A 45 18.13 -0.43 12.95
N ARG A 46 17.57 0.61 13.53
CA ARG A 46 16.80 0.59 14.78
C ARG A 46 15.44 1.24 14.55
N PHE A 47 14.41 0.65 15.12
CA PHE A 47 13.09 1.27 15.21
C PHE A 47 12.97 1.94 16.57
N VAL A 48 12.47 3.16 16.59
CA VAL A 48 12.45 4.03 17.77
C VAL A 48 11.06 4.62 17.94
N ASN A 49 10.56 4.61 19.17
CA ASN A 49 9.33 5.32 19.51
C ASN A 49 9.65 6.81 19.64
N LEU A 50 9.07 7.63 18.75
CA LEU A 50 9.21 9.08 18.77
C LEU A 50 7.82 9.71 18.94
N SER A 51 7.53 10.21 20.15
CA SER A 51 6.21 10.73 20.47
C SER A 51 5.10 9.67 20.22
N GLU A 52 4.23 9.88 19.24
CA GLU A 52 3.12 8.96 18.90
C GLU A 52 3.39 8.11 17.65
N ARG A 53 4.59 8.19 17.09
CA ARG A 53 4.98 7.48 15.85
C ARG A 53 6.25 6.66 16.04
N VAL A 54 6.44 5.69 15.16
CA VAL A 54 7.68 4.93 15.08
C VAL A 54 8.51 5.46 13.93
N ILE A 55 9.79 5.63 14.16
CA ILE A 55 10.78 5.99 13.14
C ILE A 55 11.78 4.84 12.96
N ALA A 56 12.30 4.71 11.73
CA ALA A 56 13.46 3.87 11.45
C ALA A 56 14.70 4.76 11.39
N VAL A 57 15.76 4.32 12.06
CA VAL A 57 17.05 5.00 12.18
C VAL A 57 18.10 4.09 11.57
N LYS A 58 18.68 4.48 10.41
CA LYS A 58 19.64 3.72 9.61
C LYS A 58 21.02 4.37 9.71
N GLU A 59 22.03 3.63 10.18
CA GLU A 59 23.41 4.11 10.29
C GLU A 59 24.14 3.87 8.96
N ILE A 60 24.58 4.96 8.30
CA ILE A 60 25.22 4.94 6.97
C ILE A 60 26.22 6.09 6.82
N GLY A 61 27.01 6.07 5.75
CA GLY A 61 27.96 7.17 5.45
C GLY A 61 27.24 8.48 5.13
N GLU A 62 27.85 9.62 5.52
CA GLU A 62 27.25 10.96 5.43
C GLU A 62 26.74 11.31 4.01
N SER A 63 27.58 11.09 2.98
CA SER A 63 27.20 11.39 1.61
C SER A 63 26.02 10.54 1.10
N VAL A 64 25.95 9.29 1.53
CA VAL A 64 24.87 8.36 1.20
C VAL A 64 23.60 8.77 1.91
N ALA A 65 23.66 9.11 3.21
CA ALA A 65 22.52 9.56 3.99
C ALA A 65 21.84 10.79 3.37
N HIS A 66 22.64 11.80 2.97
CA HIS A 66 22.10 13.00 2.32
C HIS A 66 21.48 12.69 0.95
N ARG A 67 22.17 11.87 0.13
CA ARG A 67 21.68 11.50 -1.19
C ARG A 67 20.37 10.72 -1.11
N GLU A 68 20.28 9.72 -0.23
CA GLU A 68 19.06 8.92 -0.04
C GLU A 68 17.92 9.78 0.50
N TYR A 69 18.21 10.67 1.47
CA TYR A 69 17.22 11.61 1.99
C TYR A 69 16.62 12.51 0.90
N GLU A 70 17.45 13.12 0.05
CA GLU A 70 16.98 13.98 -1.03
C GLU A 70 16.19 13.18 -2.08
N LEU A 71 16.67 11.98 -2.43
CA LEU A 71 16.04 11.11 -3.41
C LEU A 71 14.65 10.65 -2.95
N LEU A 72 14.50 10.22 -1.70
CA LEU A 72 13.19 9.88 -1.13
C LEU A 72 12.24 11.07 -1.12
N ARG A 73 12.72 12.29 -0.84
CA ARG A 73 11.90 13.51 -0.90
C ARG A 73 11.43 13.81 -2.32
N ASP A 74 12.28 13.62 -3.31
CA ASP A 74 11.92 13.82 -4.70
C ASP A 74 10.92 12.77 -5.18
N LEU A 75 11.10 11.50 -4.79
CA LEU A 75 10.15 10.42 -5.05
C LEU A 75 8.77 10.73 -4.46
N LEU A 76 8.70 11.20 -3.22
CA LEU A 76 7.42 11.58 -2.59
C LEU A 76 6.74 12.74 -3.33
N ARG A 77 7.51 13.75 -3.80
CA ARG A 77 6.95 14.87 -4.59
C ARG A 77 6.37 14.39 -5.93
N LEU A 78 6.93 13.33 -6.47
CA LEU A 78 6.44 12.68 -7.68
C LEU A 78 5.30 11.68 -7.42
N GLY A 79 4.89 11.50 -6.17
CA GLY A 79 3.81 10.58 -5.79
C GLY A 79 4.22 9.10 -5.80
N ALA A 80 5.52 8.79 -5.72
CA ALA A 80 5.99 7.41 -5.62
C ALA A 80 5.65 6.79 -4.26
N PRO A 81 5.24 5.51 -4.21
CA PRO A 81 5.03 4.80 -2.95
C PRO A 81 6.38 4.47 -2.30
N CYS A 82 6.83 5.28 -1.37
CA CYS A 82 8.06 5.08 -0.62
C CYS A 82 7.92 5.58 0.82
N VAL A 83 8.87 5.23 1.68
CA VAL A 83 8.93 5.72 3.07
C VAL A 83 9.22 7.21 3.13
N HIS A 84 8.74 7.88 4.18
CA HIS A 84 8.91 9.31 4.39
C HIS A 84 10.26 9.61 5.07
N PRO A 85 11.21 10.31 4.43
CA PRO A 85 12.45 10.73 5.06
C PRO A 85 12.18 11.87 6.04
N THR A 86 12.60 11.69 7.29
CA THR A 86 12.40 12.66 8.39
C THR A 86 13.59 13.57 8.56
N ALA A 87 14.79 12.99 8.68
CA ALA A 87 16.01 13.75 8.96
C ALA A 87 17.29 13.00 8.54
N VAL A 88 18.39 13.76 8.40
CA VAL A 88 19.77 13.26 8.40
C VAL A 88 20.52 13.86 9.57
N ILE A 89 21.19 13.02 10.35
CA ILE A 89 22.02 13.44 11.49
C ILE A 89 23.49 13.14 11.16
N THR A 90 24.33 14.18 11.19
CA THR A 90 25.76 14.11 10.87
C THR A 90 26.61 14.68 11.99
N GLY A 91 27.93 14.44 11.96
CA GLY A 91 28.87 14.96 12.95
C GLY A 91 28.62 14.37 14.34
N ARG A 92 28.11 13.15 14.42
CA ARG A 92 27.91 12.40 15.68
C ARG A 92 29.27 12.04 16.26
N THR A 93 29.41 12.18 17.57
CA THR A 93 30.64 11.84 18.27
C THR A 93 30.27 11.11 19.58
N SER A 94 30.93 10.00 19.86
CA SER A 94 30.69 9.25 21.11
C SER A 94 31.13 10.05 22.34
N VAL A 95 30.68 9.63 23.50
CA VAL A 95 31.13 10.22 24.80
C VAL A 95 32.64 10.08 25.02
N THR A 96 33.30 9.14 24.32
CA THR A 96 34.77 8.95 24.34
C THR A 96 35.49 9.82 23.31
N GLY A 97 34.74 10.56 22.44
CA GLY A 97 35.31 11.43 21.41
C GLY A 97 35.57 10.73 20.07
N GLU A 98 35.09 9.51 19.89
CA GLU A 98 35.18 8.77 18.63
C GLU A 98 34.09 9.26 17.65
N GLU A 99 34.43 9.38 16.38
CA GLU A 99 33.48 9.74 15.33
C GLU A 99 32.53 8.56 15.05
N LEU A 100 31.23 8.83 15.07
CA LEU A 100 30.18 7.86 14.76
C LEU A 100 29.63 8.11 13.35
N ASN A 101 29.16 7.05 12.71
CA ASN A 101 28.52 7.15 11.40
C ASN A 101 27.30 8.09 11.41
N SER A 102 27.05 8.71 10.26
CA SER A 102 25.83 9.48 10.06
C SER A 102 24.59 8.58 10.05
N VAL A 103 23.45 9.20 10.21
CA VAL A 103 22.18 8.48 10.32
C VAL A 103 21.15 9.09 9.39
N LEU A 104 20.46 8.23 8.64
CA LEU A 104 19.21 8.56 7.96
C LEU A 104 18.04 8.14 8.87
N VAL A 105 17.09 9.06 9.05
CA VAL A 105 15.83 8.82 9.78
C VAL A 105 14.69 8.86 8.81
N THR A 106 13.88 7.78 8.80
CA THR A 106 12.64 7.69 8.02
C THR A 106 11.46 7.37 8.94
N GLU A 107 10.27 7.74 8.55
CA GLU A 107 9.05 7.35 9.24
C GLU A 107 8.75 5.88 8.97
N HIS A 108 8.42 5.11 10.01
CA HIS A 108 7.98 3.74 9.83
C HIS A 108 6.60 3.72 9.17
N LEU A 109 6.47 2.94 8.12
CA LEU A 109 5.21 2.78 7.40
C LEU A 109 4.22 1.96 8.25
N SER A 110 3.26 2.61 8.90
CA SER A 110 2.24 1.92 9.71
C SER A 110 1.42 0.94 8.87
N TYR A 111 0.97 -0.15 9.49
CA TYR A 111 0.22 -1.23 8.83
C TYR A 111 0.97 -1.90 7.68
N SER A 112 2.30 -1.84 7.69
CA SER A 112 3.13 -2.52 6.70
C SER A 112 3.68 -3.82 7.23
N LEU A 113 3.84 -4.77 6.32
CA LEU A 113 4.34 -6.11 6.58
C LEU A 113 5.62 -6.34 5.78
N PRO A 114 6.70 -6.81 6.43
CA PRO A 114 7.90 -7.24 5.73
C PRO A 114 7.65 -8.59 5.04
N TYR A 115 8.36 -8.86 3.94
CA TYR A 115 8.18 -10.08 3.16
C TYR A 115 8.32 -11.37 3.98
N ARG A 116 9.21 -11.40 4.99
CA ARG A 116 9.41 -12.57 5.86
C ARG A 116 8.19 -12.91 6.71
N ALA A 117 7.33 -11.91 6.99
CA ALA A 117 6.08 -12.12 7.69
C ALA A 117 4.97 -12.65 6.76
N LEU A 118 5.08 -12.37 5.47
CA LEU A 118 4.12 -12.74 4.44
C LEU A 118 4.48 -14.07 3.78
N PHE A 119 5.75 -14.27 3.39
CA PHE A 119 6.26 -15.54 2.89
C PHE A 119 6.57 -16.48 4.05
N SER A 120 5.67 -17.37 4.37
CA SER A 120 5.76 -18.32 5.49
C SER A 120 5.42 -19.75 5.05
N GLN A 121 5.62 -20.74 5.93
CA GLN A 121 5.29 -22.14 5.66
C GLN A 121 3.82 -22.40 5.33
N TYR A 122 2.94 -21.50 5.73
CA TYR A 122 1.48 -21.62 5.51
C TYR A 122 0.97 -20.65 4.45
N MET A 123 1.89 -20.03 3.68
CA MET A 123 1.49 -19.10 2.64
C MET A 123 0.79 -19.86 1.49
N ARG A 124 -0.36 -19.38 1.08
CA ARG A 124 -1.04 -19.89 -0.12
C ARG A 124 -0.28 -19.42 -1.37
N PRO A 125 -0.22 -20.22 -2.45
CA PRO A 125 0.44 -19.80 -3.71
C PRO A 125 -0.10 -18.48 -4.27
N GLU A 126 -1.40 -18.24 -4.12
CA GLU A 126 -2.09 -17.02 -4.57
C GLU A 126 -1.54 -15.77 -3.86
N THR A 127 -1.20 -15.88 -2.56
CA THR A 127 -0.60 -14.77 -1.79
C THR A 127 0.77 -14.39 -2.34
N ALA A 128 1.63 -15.37 -2.65
CA ALA A 128 2.92 -15.12 -3.32
C ALA A 128 2.72 -14.35 -4.64
N THR A 129 1.77 -14.83 -5.43
CA THR A 129 1.36 -14.21 -6.69
C THR A 129 0.97 -12.75 -6.50
N ARG A 130 0.09 -12.43 -5.52
CA ARG A 130 -0.37 -11.07 -5.24
C ARG A 130 0.76 -10.15 -4.75
N LEU A 131 1.69 -10.67 -3.96
CA LEU A 131 2.86 -9.90 -3.50
C LEU A 131 3.80 -9.53 -4.66
N ILE A 132 4.07 -10.48 -5.55
CA ILE A 132 4.88 -10.22 -6.74
C ILE A 132 4.17 -9.28 -7.70
N ASP A 133 2.87 -9.40 -7.87
CA ASP A 133 2.07 -8.46 -8.66
C ASP A 133 2.13 -7.04 -8.10
N ALA A 134 2.05 -6.88 -6.78
CA ALA A 134 2.20 -5.59 -6.11
C ALA A 134 3.59 -4.97 -6.34
N LEU A 135 4.66 -5.79 -6.26
CA LEU A 135 6.01 -5.33 -6.56
C LEU A 135 6.18 -4.96 -8.04
N ALA A 136 5.57 -5.71 -8.96
CA ALA A 136 5.57 -5.36 -10.38
C ALA A 136 4.90 -4.01 -10.64
N VAL A 137 3.76 -3.74 -9.98
CA VAL A 137 3.08 -2.43 -10.03
C VAL A 137 3.98 -1.32 -9.48
N LEU A 138 4.65 -1.54 -8.35
CA LEU A 138 5.60 -0.56 -7.80
C LEU A 138 6.72 -0.25 -8.80
N LEU A 139 7.35 -1.28 -9.39
CA LEU A 139 8.42 -1.11 -10.38
C LEU A 139 7.96 -0.32 -11.61
N VAL A 140 6.78 -0.64 -12.14
CA VAL A 140 6.22 0.11 -13.26
C VAL A 140 6.02 1.58 -12.90
N ARG A 141 5.47 1.88 -11.70
CA ARG A 141 5.30 3.26 -11.22
C ARG A 141 6.63 4.00 -11.12
N LEU A 142 7.64 3.39 -10.52
CA LEU A 142 8.98 3.97 -10.37
C LEU A 142 9.63 4.22 -11.73
N HIS A 143 9.55 3.27 -12.65
CA HIS A 143 10.14 3.41 -14.00
C HIS A 143 9.42 4.46 -14.85
N LEU A 144 8.10 4.62 -14.72
CA LEU A 144 7.35 5.70 -15.38
C LEU A 144 7.77 7.09 -14.87
N LEU A 145 8.12 7.19 -13.58
CA LEU A 145 8.69 8.41 -12.99
C LEU A 145 10.15 8.66 -13.35
N GLY A 146 10.78 7.73 -14.06
CA GLY A 146 12.21 7.82 -14.43
C GLY A 146 13.17 7.37 -13.32
N PHE A 147 12.66 6.66 -12.30
CA PHE A 147 13.50 6.16 -11.21
C PHE A 147 14.03 4.77 -11.52
N TYR A 148 15.36 4.65 -11.53
CA TYR A 148 16.12 3.39 -11.55
C TYR A 148 16.46 3.01 -10.12
N TRP A 149 16.07 1.82 -9.67
CA TRP A 149 16.26 1.41 -8.27
C TRP A 149 17.63 0.79 -8.01
N GLY A 150 18.06 -0.12 -8.89
CA GLY A 150 19.39 -0.76 -8.85
C GLY A 150 19.57 -1.87 -7.81
N ASP A 151 18.69 -1.99 -6.81
CA ASP A 151 18.72 -3.06 -5.79
C ASP A 151 17.30 -3.49 -5.41
N VAL A 152 16.50 -3.80 -6.43
CA VAL A 152 15.12 -4.27 -6.23
C VAL A 152 15.12 -5.62 -5.54
N SER A 153 14.47 -5.72 -4.37
CA SER A 153 14.38 -6.93 -3.59
C SER A 153 13.14 -6.93 -2.68
N LEU A 154 12.75 -8.08 -2.18
CA LEU A 154 11.68 -8.19 -1.19
C LEU A 154 12.08 -7.57 0.16
N SER A 155 13.36 -7.62 0.52
CA SER A 155 13.89 -7.00 1.75
C SER A 155 13.88 -5.48 1.71
N ASN A 156 13.97 -4.88 0.51
CA ASN A 156 13.87 -3.44 0.31
C ASN A 156 12.44 -2.96 0.03
N THR A 157 11.45 -3.83 0.24
CA THR A 157 10.03 -3.57 0.01
C THR A 157 9.22 -3.85 1.27
N LEU A 158 8.28 -2.96 1.59
CA LEU A 158 7.20 -3.21 2.54
C LEU A 158 5.87 -3.32 1.82
N PHE A 159 4.97 -4.11 2.38
CA PHE A 159 3.65 -4.35 1.80
C PHE A 159 2.56 -3.88 2.76
N ARG A 160 1.53 -3.25 2.23
CA ARG A 160 0.26 -2.98 2.92
C ARG A 160 -0.86 -3.76 2.27
N ARG A 161 -1.88 -4.12 3.04
CA ARG A 161 -3.13 -4.69 2.49
C ARG A 161 -3.83 -3.66 1.62
N ASP A 162 -4.50 -4.12 0.59
CA ASP A 162 -5.21 -3.29 -0.38
C ASP A 162 -6.44 -4.03 -0.93
N ALA A 163 -7.46 -4.19 -0.09
CA ALA A 163 -8.74 -4.80 -0.47
C ALA A 163 -8.58 -6.14 -1.20
N GLY A 164 -8.07 -7.15 -0.49
CA GLY A 164 -7.79 -8.49 -1.03
C GLY A 164 -6.53 -8.59 -1.91
N ALA A 165 -5.77 -7.51 -2.05
CA ALA A 165 -4.45 -7.47 -2.69
C ALA A 165 -3.42 -6.83 -1.75
N PHE A 166 -2.28 -6.43 -2.33
CA PHE A 166 -1.24 -5.69 -1.62
C PHE A 166 -0.80 -4.47 -2.42
N ALA A 167 -0.41 -3.42 -1.69
CA ALA A 167 0.35 -2.29 -2.21
C ALA A 167 1.80 -2.40 -1.72
N ALA A 168 2.77 -2.26 -2.63
CA ALA A 168 4.19 -2.34 -2.32
C ALA A 168 4.80 -0.94 -2.19
N TYR A 169 5.72 -0.77 -1.24
CA TYR A 169 6.39 0.48 -0.92
C TYR A 169 7.91 0.31 -0.92
N LEU A 170 8.62 1.23 -1.56
CA LEU A 170 10.07 1.31 -1.54
C LEU A 170 10.55 1.81 -0.17
N VAL A 171 11.51 1.08 0.42
CA VAL A 171 12.10 1.40 1.73
C VAL A 171 13.51 1.93 1.61
N ASP A 172 14.33 1.35 0.74
CA ASP A 172 15.73 1.67 0.57
C ASP A 172 15.99 2.19 -0.86
N ALA A 173 16.41 3.44 -0.95
CA ALA A 173 16.72 4.12 -2.20
C ALA A 173 18.23 4.37 -2.39
N GLU A 174 19.09 3.76 -1.55
CA GLU A 174 20.52 4.03 -1.50
C GLU A 174 21.23 3.90 -2.87
N THR A 175 20.85 2.87 -3.65
CA THR A 175 21.42 2.59 -4.99
C THR A 175 20.68 3.30 -6.11
N GLY A 176 19.55 3.95 -5.80
CA GLY A 176 18.65 4.53 -6.79
C GLY A 176 19.17 5.78 -7.49
N GLU A 177 18.65 6.03 -8.67
CA GLU A 177 18.91 7.24 -9.47
C GLU A 177 17.65 7.71 -10.16
N LEU A 178 17.40 9.03 -10.15
CA LEU A 178 16.28 9.65 -10.85
C LEU A 178 16.74 10.25 -12.18
N TYR A 179 16.06 9.88 -13.26
CA TYR A 179 16.31 10.34 -14.63
C TYR A 179 15.12 11.19 -15.11
N PRO A 180 15.21 12.52 -15.11
CA PRO A 180 14.10 13.39 -15.52
C PRO A 180 13.62 13.18 -16.97
N GLU A 181 14.51 12.71 -17.84
CA GLU A 181 14.19 12.39 -19.25
C GLU A 181 13.61 10.99 -19.44
N GLY A 182 13.39 10.26 -18.33
CA GLY A 182 12.93 8.88 -18.31
C GLY A 182 14.06 7.84 -18.42
N LEU A 183 13.71 6.58 -18.18
CA LEU A 183 14.66 5.46 -18.26
C LEU A 183 14.80 4.94 -19.70
N THR A 184 16.02 4.56 -20.05
CA THR A 184 16.24 3.74 -21.25
C THR A 184 15.73 2.32 -21.02
N ASP A 185 15.33 1.63 -22.10
CA ASP A 185 14.90 0.23 -22.03
C ASP A 185 15.99 -0.66 -21.40
N GLY A 186 17.26 -0.40 -21.67
CA GLY A 186 18.36 -1.17 -21.09
C GLY A 186 18.42 -1.05 -19.55
N LYS A 187 18.28 0.16 -19.00
CA LYS A 187 18.26 0.35 -17.54
C LYS A 187 17.04 -0.29 -16.91
N ARG A 188 15.88 -0.11 -17.51
CA ARG A 188 14.61 -0.67 -17.07
C ARG A 188 14.65 -2.20 -17.03
N LEU A 189 15.12 -2.84 -18.12
CA LEU A 189 15.23 -4.30 -18.20
C LEU A 189 16.27 -4.87 -17.23
N TYR A 190 17.36 -4.13 -17.01
CA TYR A 190 18.37 -4.53 -16.03
C TYR A 190 17.82 -4.51 -14.60
N ASP A 191 17.02 -3.50 -14.24
CA ASP A 191 16.39 -3.42 -12.92
C ASP A 191 15.41 -4.60 -12.67
N ILE A 192 14.71 -5.04 -13.70
CA ILE A 192 13.84 -6.22 -13.63
C ILE A 192 14.65 -7.52 -13.48
N ASP A 193 15.78 -7.64 -14.16
CA ASP A 193 16.66 -8.82 -14.03
C ASP A 193 17.29 -8.88 -12.63
N VAL A 194 17.66 -7.75 -12.06
CA VAL A 194 18.07 -7.63 -10.65
C VAL A 194 16.94 -8.07 -9.73
N ALA A 195 15.71 -7.57 -9.94
CA ALA A 195 14.54 -7.95 -9.16
C ALA A 195 14.31 -9.47 -9.18
N ARG A 196 14.30 -10.06 -10.38
CA ARG A 196 14.15 -11.51 -10.55
C ARG A 196 15.20 -12.29 -9.76
N THR A 197 16.46 -11.90 -9.90
CA THR A 197 17.58 -12.60 -9.27
C THR A 197 17.51 -12.51 -7.75
N ASN A 198 17.26 -11.32 -7.21
CA ASN A 198 17.17 -11.08 -5.77
C ASN A 198 15.96 -11.81 -5.16
N ILE A 199 14.78 -11.77 -5.79
CA ILE A 199 13.59 -12.49 -5.33
C ILE A 199 13.86 -14.00 -5.24
N ILE A 200 14.44 -14.60 -6.28
CA ILE A 200 14.79 -16.02 -6.27
C ILE A 200 15.73 -16.34 -5.11
N GLY A 201 16.79 -15.54 -4.93
CA GLY A 201 17.76 -15.71 -3.86
C GLY A 201 17.12 -15.62 -2.47
N GLU A 202 16.33 -14.59 -2.21
CA GLU A 202 15.66 -14.37 -0.94
C GLU A 202 14.63 -15.48 -0.60
N LEU A 203 13.89 -15.99 -1.59
CA LEU A 203 12.97 -17.11 -1.40
C LEU A 203 13.72 -18.43 -1.16
N MET A 204 14.85 -18.66 -1.83
CA MET A 204 15.72 -19.81 -1.55
C MET A 204 16.31 -19.76 -0.14
N ASP A 205 16.67 -18.56 0.35
CA ASP A 205 17.13 -18.37 1.72
C ASP A 205 16.03 -18.70 2.74
N LEU A 206 14.77 -18.31 2.46
CA LEU A 206 13.63 -18.70 3.30
C LEU A 206 13.40 -20.22 3.30
N GLN A 207 13.54 -20.90 2.16
CA GLN A 207 13.44 -22.35 2.08
C GLN A 207 14.58 -23.04 2.85
N ALA A 208 15.82 -22.55 2.70
CA ALA A 208 16.97 -23.09 3.43
C ALA A 208 16.82 -22.91 4.95
N GLY A 209 16.17 -21.82 5.39
CA GLY A 209 15.82 -21.57 6.78
C GLY A 209 14.56 -22.28 7.28
N ALA A 210 13.92 -23.15 6.45
CA ALA A 210 12.65 -23.82 6.75
C ALA A 210 11.51 -22.83 7.09
N LEU A 211 11.54 -21.62 6.56
CA LEU A 211 10.51 -20.59 6.70
C LEU A 211 9.54 -20.56 5.52
N LEU A 212 9.87 -21.22 4.41
CA LEU A 212 9.03 -21.35 3.23
C LEU A 212 8.94 -22.82 2.83
N GLU A 213 7.77 -23.26 2.38
CA GLU A 213 7.57 -24.64 1.95
C GLU A 213 8.51 -25.04 0.80
N PRO A 214 9.14 -26.25 0.85
CA PRO A 214 10.00 -26.72 -0.24
C PRO A 214 9.28 -26.92 -1.58
N THR A 215 7.95 -27.01 -1.57
CA THR A 215 7.11 -27.19 -2.76
C THR A 215 6.92 -25.93 -3.56
N VAL A 216 7.21 -24.75 -3.00
CA VAL A 216 7.15 -23.47 -3.71
C VAL A 216 8.28 -23.40 -4.75
N ASP A 217 7.95 -23.28 -6.02
CA ASP A 217 8.93 -23.05 -7.08
C ASP A 217 9.42 -21.59 -7.06
N THR A 218 10.56 -21.35 -6.43
CA THR A 218 11.14 -20.01 -6.28
C THR A 218 11.52 -19.40 -7.62
N ILE A 219 11.83 -20.22 -8.64
CA ILE A 219 12.18 -19.75 -9.98
C ILE A 219 10.91 -19.27 -10.68
N GLU A 220 9.80 -20.03 -10.60
CA GLU A 220 8.51 -19.63 -11.15
C GLU A 220 8.03 -18.31 -10.54
N VAL A 221 8.14 -18.17 -9.21
CA VAL A 221 7.81 -16.91 -8.51
C VAL A 221 8.67 -15.75 -9.00
N GLY A 222 9.99 -15.96 -9.17
CA GLY A 222 10.89 -14.94 -9.72
C GLY A 222 10.60 -14.60 -11.18
N ASP A 223 10.24 -15.59 -12.02
CA ASP A 223 9.90 -15.36 -13.43
C ASP A 223 8.58 -14.57 -13.58
N ARG A 224 7.69 -14.68 -12.58
CA ARG A 224 6.44 -13.92 -12.57
C ARG A 224 6.67 -12.42 -12.53
N ILE A 225 7.69 -11.90 -11.82
CA ILE A 225 7.94 -10.45 -11.80
C ILE A 225 8.20 -9.93 -13.21
N VAL A 226 8.96 -10.67 -14.02
CA VAL A 226 9.29 -10.29 -15.40
C VAL A 226 8.04 -10.27 -16.28
N SER A 227 7.25 -11.34 -16.22
CA SER A 227 6.03 -11.49 -17.03
C SER A 227 4.99 -10.44 -16.65
N ARG A 228 4.74 -10.25 -15.36
CA ARG A 228 3.74 -9.29 -14.88
C ARG A 228 4.15 -7.84 -15.15
N TYR A 229 5.42 -7.52 -14.92
CA TYR A 229 5.96 -6.20 -15.26
C TYR A 229 5.80 -5.90 -16.76
N THR A 230 6.19 -6.84 -17.62
CA THR A 230 6.12 -6.66 -19.09
C THR A 230 4.67 -6.45 -19.54
N GLU A 231 3.75 -7.26 -19.04
CA GLU A 231 2.32 -7.11 -19.33
C GLU A 231 1.79 -5.72 -18.96
N LEU A 232 2.09 -5.27 -17.74
CA LEU A 232 1.66 -3.95 -17.25
C LEU A 232 2.30 -2.83 -18.07
N TRP A 233 3.61 -2.92 -18.32
CA TRP A 233 4.34 -1.91 -19.09
C TRP A 233 3.78 -1.76 -20.49
N ASP A 234 3.51 -2.87 -21.17
CA ASP A 234 2.95 -2.86 -22.52
C ASP A 234 1.54 -2.24 -22.54
N VAL A 235 0.69 -2.60 -21.58
CA VAL A 235 -0.65 -2.00 -21.49
C VAL A 235 -0.57 -0.49 -21.27
N LEU A 236 0.38 -0.02 -20.44
CA LEU A 236 0.49 1.40 -20.09
C LEU A 236 1.17 2.24 -21.18
N THR A 237 2.13 1.68 -21.92
CA THR A 237 3.00 2.45 -22.82
C THR A 237 2.84 2.15 -24.30
N ALA A 238 2.19 1.03 -24.67
CA ALA A 238 2.06 0.63 -26.07
C ALA A 238 1.31 1.67 -26.91
N LYS A 239 1.77 1.82 -28.15
CA LYS A 239 1.07 2.60 -29.17
C LYS A 239 -0.05 1.77 -29.78
N GLU A 240 -1.23 2.33 -29.87
CA GLU A 240 -2.35 1.73 -30.58
C GLU A 240 -2.80 2.62 -31.74
N SER A 241 -3.09 1.99 -32.87
CA SER A 241 -3.64 2.67 -34.03
C SER A 241 -5.06 2.16 -34.29
N PHE A 242 -6.00 3.06 -34.52
CA PHE A 242 -7.38 2.75 -34.88
C PHE A 242 -7.90 3.66 -35.98
N SER A 243 -8.92 3.17 -36.69
CA SER A 243 -9.66 3.99 -37.64
C SER A 243 -10.56 4.99 -36.93
N MET A 244 -11.00 6.02 -37.64
CA MET A 244 -11.94 7.03 -37.13
C MET A 244 -13.26 6.42 -36.62
N ASP A 245 -13.66 5.30 -37.14
CA ASP A 245 -14.89 4.57 -36.74
C ASP A 245 -14.70 3.80 -35.41
N GLU A 246 -13.46 3.57 -35.00
CA GLU A 246 -13.11 2.80 -33.79
C GLU A 246 -12.81 3.69 -32.57
N ARG A 247 -13.32 4.91 -32.53
CA ARG A 247 -13.11 5.85 -31.40
C ARG A 247 -13.54 5.29 -30.04
N TRP A 248 -14.46 4.34 -30.02
CA TRP A 248 -14.86 3.64 -28.80
C TRP A 248 -13.71 2.86 -28.17
N ARG A 249 -12.72 2.39 -28.94
CA ARG A 249 -11.53 1.70 -28.42
C ARG A 249 -10.67 2.62 -27.55
N LEU A 250 -10.58 3.91 -27.92
CA LEU A 250 -9.88 4.90 -27.10
C LEU A 250 -10.52 5.01 -25.71
N ARG A 251 -11.86 5.16 -25.66
CA ARG A 251 -12.58 5.26 -24.39
C ARG A 251 -12.34 4.02 -23.55
N ARG A 252 -12.53 2.83 -24.12
CA ARG A 252 -12.30 1.56 -23.45
C ARG A 252 -10.87 1.39 -22.94
N ARG A 253 -9.87 1.94 -23.66
CA ARG A 253 -8.48 1.90 -23.19
C ARG A 253 -8.28 2.81 -21.99
N VAL A 254 -8.81 4.02 -22.01
CA VAL A 254 -8.74 4.94 -20.85
C VAL A 254 -9.46 4.33 -19.65
N GLU A 255 -10.65 3.77 -19.84
CA GLU A 255 -11.40 3.05 -18.81
C GLU A 255 -10.56 1.90 -18.21
N LYS A 256 -9.96 1.06 -19.06
CA LYS A 256 -9.08 -0.02 -18.60
C LYS A 256 -7.85 0.48 -17.83
N LEU A 257 -7.25 1.61 -18.22
CA LEU A 257 -6.14 2.21 -17.48
C LEU A 257 -6.60 2.72 -16.11
N ASN A 258 -7.76 3.37 -16.06
CA ASN A 258 -8.36 3.84 -14.80
C ASN A 258 -8.73 2.66 -13.88
N GLU A 259 -9.33 1.59 -14.42
CA GLU A 259 -9.61 0.35 -13.67
C GLU A 259 -8.35 -0.26 -13.04
N MET A 260 -7.19 -0.08 -13.67
CA MET A 260 -5.89 -0.48 -13.12
C MET A 260 -5.28 0.56 -12.17
N GLY A 261 -5.99 1.64 -11.86
CA GLY A 261 -5.56 2.69 -10.94
C GLY A 261 -4.65 3.75 -11.55
N TYR A 262 -4.65 3.90 -12.89
CA TYR A 262 -3.81 4.89 -13.58
C TYR A 262 -4.64 5.99 -14.24
N ASP A 263 -4.27 7.24 -14.03
CA ASP A 263 -4.77 8.40 -14.77
C ASP A 263 -3.97 8.61 -16.05
N VAL A 264 -4.67 8.94 -17.13
CA VAL A 264 -4.06 9.35 -18.38
C VAL A 264 -4.08 10.89 -18.46
N ALA A 265 -2.97 11.53 -18.14
CA ALA A 265 -2.87 13.00 -18.12
C ALA A 265 -2.84 13.59 -19.54
N GLU A 266 -2.14 12.95 -20.48
CA GLU A 266 -2.07 13.37 -21.88
C GLU A 266 -2.10 12.14 -22.81
N LEU A 267 -2.81 12.29 -23.92
CA LEU A 267 -2.79 11.35 -25.03
C LEU A 267 -2.05 11.99 -26.21
N ALA A 268 -0.90 11.45 -26.58
CA ALA A 268 -0.30 11.82 -27.85
C ALA A 268 -1.09 11.20 -28.99
N MET A 269 -1.76 12.03 -29.77
CA MET A 269 -2.54 11.62 -30.95
C MET A 269 -1.81 12.06 -32.23
N ASN A 270 -1.45 11.10 -33.06
CA ASN A 270 -0.92 11.36 -34.39
C ASN A 270 -1.90 10.80 -35.42
N THR A 271 -2.29 11.64 -36.36
CA THR A 271 -3.12 11.20 -37.49
C THR A 271 -2.20 10.94 -38.67
N ASP A 272 -2.45 9.86 -39.42
CA ASP A 272 -1.73 9.58 -40.65
C ASP A 272 -2.00 10.64 -41.74
N SER A 273 -1.19 10.63 -42.81
CA SER A 273 -1.29 11.61 -43.89
C SER A 273 -2.64 11.60 -44.62
N ASP A 274 -3.34 10.49 -44.55
CA ASP A 274 -4.62 10.27 -45.23
C ASP A 274 -5.83 10.58 -44.30
N GLY A 275 -5.59 10.88 -43.01
CA GLY A 275 -6.61 11.24 -42.03
C GLY A 275 -7.50 10.08 -41.56
N ASN A 276 -7.20 8.85 -41.96
CA ASN A 276 -8.05 7.68 -41.72
C ASN A 276 -7.68 6.91 -40.47
N HIS A 277 -6.42 7.01 -40.00
CA HIS A 277 -5.94 6.32 -38.81
C HIS A 277 -5.43 7.31 -37.75
N ILE A 278 -5.78 7.07 -36.50
CA ILE A 278 -5.27 7.79 -35.36
C ILE A 278 -4.39 6.82 -34.57
N THR A 279 -3.13 7.19 -34.38
CA THR A 279 -2.23 6.50 -33.47
C THR A 279 -2.26 7.21 -32.13
N ILE A 280 -2.54 6.48 -31.08
CA ILE A 280 -2.59 7.01 -29.72
C ILE A 280 -1.57 6.30 -28.85
N GLN A 281 -0.86 7.11 -28.06
CA GLN A 281 0.04 6.66 -27.03
C GLN A 281 -0.25 7.48 -25.77
N PRO A 282 -0.45 6.85 -24.61
CA PRO A 282 -0.43 7.56 -23.34
C PRO A 282 0.93 8.25 -23.18
N LYS A 283 0.94 9.57 -23.02
CA LYS A 283 2.18 10.35 -22.89
C LYS A 283 2.61 10.48 -21.44
N VAL A 284 1.63 10.61 -20.55
CA VAL A 284 1.82 10.64 -19.11
C VAL A 284 0.78 9.72 -18.51
N VAL A 285 1.24 8.72 -17.77
CA VAL A 285 0.39 7.81 -17.01
C VAL A 285 0.75 8.00 -15.55
N ASP A 286 -0.19 8.49 -14.77
CA ASP A 286 -0.02 8.76 -13.35
C ASP A 286 -0.83 7.74 -12.55
N ALA A 287 -0.17 7.07 -11.59
CA ALA A 287 -0.80 6.09 -10.72
C ALA A 287 -1.51 6.76 -9.54
N GLY A 288 -2.46 6.04 -8.90
CA GLY A 288 -3.19 6.54 -7.75
C GLY A 288 -4.49 7.29 -8.09
N HIS A 289 -5.17 6.85 -9.12
CA HIS A 289 -6.45 7.43 -9.57
C HIS A 289 -7.51 7.40 -8.44
N TYR A 290 -7.79 6.24 -7.89
CA TYR A 290 -8.81 6.06 -6.85
C TYR A 290 -8.39 6.66 -5.52
N HIS A 291 -7.12 6.50 -5.13
CA HIS A 291 -6.53 7.15 -3.96
C HIS A 291 -6.78 8.67 -3.99
N ARG A 292 -6.43 9.34 -5.11
CA ARG A 292 -6.62 10.80 -5.23
C ARG A 292 -8.08 11.21 -5.23
N GLN A 293 -8.97 10.41 -5.81
CA GLN A 293 -10.41 10.69 -5.77
C GLN A 293 -10.94 10.61 -4.35
N VAL A 294 -10.65 9.54 -3.59
CA VAL A 294 -11.07 9.39 -2.20
C VAL A 294 -10.48 10.51 -1.34
N MET A 295 -9.18 10.76 -1.46
CA MET A 295 -8.51 11.85 -0.73
C MET A 295 -9.20 13.21 -0.98
N ARG A 296 -9.53 13.53 -2.22
CA ARG A 296 -10.21 14.77 -2.57
C ARG A 296 -11.64 14.87 -2.02
N LEU A 297 -12.38 13.75 -2.03
CA LEU A 297 -13.79 13.73 -1.64
C LEU A 297 -14.00 13.61 -0.13
N THR A 298 -13.12 12.89 0.56
CA THR A 298 -13.30 12.49 1.97
C THR A 298 -12.15 12.90 2.89
N GLY A 299 -10.97 13.19 2.33
CA GLY A 299 -9.74 13.42 3.10
C GLY A 299 -9.07 12.14 3.62
N LEU A 300 -9.57 10.96 3.27
CA LEU A 300 -8.99 9.68 3.70
C LEU A 300 -7.80 9.31 2.80
N ASP A 301 -6.71 8.90 3.44
CA ASP A 301 -5.53 8.32 2.80
C ASP A 301 -5.72 6.80 2.74
N VAL A 302 -5.92 6.24 1.55
CA VAL A 302 -6.28 4.84 1.34
C VAL A 302 -5.42 4.24 0.22
N GLN A 303 -5.35 2.92 0.14
CA GLN A 303 -4.73 2.23 -0.98
C GLN A 303 -5.61 2.30 -2.24
N GLU A 304 -5.08 1.91 -3.38
CA GLU A 304 -5.75 2.10 -4.67
C GLU A 304 -7.03 1.27 -4.80
N ARG A 305 -6.99 -0.02 -4.46
CA ARG A 305 -8.17 -0.89 -4.50
C ARG A 305 -9.16 -0.59 -3.38
N GLN A 306 -8.67 -0.28 -2.18
CA GLN A 306 -9.51 0.24 -1.11
C GLN A 306 -10.28 1.48 -1.59
N GLY A 307 -9.59 2.40 -2.26
CA GLY A 307 -10.21 3.60 -2.85
C GLY A 307 -11.28 3.26 -3.88
N GLN A 308 -11.02 2.32 -4.77
CA GLN A 308 -12.00 1.84 -5.74
C GLN A 308 -13.25 1.28 -5.06
N ARG A 309 -13.09 0.41 -4.06
CA ARG A 309 -14.20 -0.17 -3.30
C ARG A 309 -15.03 0.90 -2.56
N MET A 310 -14.35 1.86 -1.93
CA MET A 310 -15.01 2.96 -1.23
C MET A 310 -15.80 3.87 -2.17
N LEU A 311 -15.28 4.14 -3.37
CA LEU A 311 -16.01 4.91 -4.37
C LEU A 311 -17.23 4.17 -4.92
N ASN A 312 -17.13 2.86 -5.10
CA ASN A 312 -18.27 2.03 -5.49
C ASN A 312 -19.35 2.06 -4.40
N ASP A 313 -18.98 1.90 -3.12
CA ASP A 313 -19.93 1.99 -2.00
C ASP A 313 -20.54 3.39 -1.88
N LEU A 314 -19.76 4.46 -2.12
CA LEU A 314 -20.26 5.83 -2.16
C LEU A 314 -21.29 6.03 -3.29
N GLU A 315 -21.06 5.51 -4.48
CA GLU A 315 -22.02 5.60 -5.58
C GLU A 315 -23.29 4.76 -5.29
N ALA A 316 -23.15 3.58 -4.68
CA ALA A 316 -24.30 2.80 -4.21
C ALA A 316 -25.10 3.59 -3.16
N TYR A 317 -24.44 4.20 -2.16
CA TYR A 317 -25.10 5.08 -1.18
C TYR A 317 -25.85 6.24 -1.88
N ARG A 318 -25.21 6.89 -2.88
CA ARG A 318 -25.80 7.97 -3.65
C ARG A 318 -27.08 7.56 -4.37
N ALA A 319 -27.05 6.38 -5.01
CA ALA A 319 -28.20 5.82 -5.71
C ALA A 319 -29.35 5.49 -4.75
N ILE A 320 -29.07 4.78 -3.65
CA ILE A 320 -30.05 4.31 -2.68
C ILE A 320 -30.72 5.49 -1.94
N THR A 321 -29.95 6.51 -1.58
CA THR A 321 -30.50 7.72 -0.91
C THR A 321 -31.24 8.65 -1.85
N GLY A 322 -31.34 8.32 -3.16
CA GLY A 322 -32.03 9.14 -4.16
C GLY A 322 -31.30 10.45 -4.47
N ARG A 323 -30.00 10.54 -4.20
CA ARG A 323 -29.16 11.74 -4.34
C ARG A 323 -28.34 11.77 -5.61
N SER A 324 -28.75 11.04 -6.65
CA SER A 324 -28.03 10.93 -7.92
C SER A 324 -27.78 12.28 -8.63
N GLU A 325 -28.61 13.28 -8.38
CA GLU A 325 -28.46 14.63 -8.92
C GLU A 325 -27.64 15.57 -8.03
N ASP A 326 -27.33 15.16 -6.79
CA ASP A 326 -26.55 15.98 -5.87
C ASP A 326 -25.06 16.01 -6.29
N PRO A 327 -24.33 17.12 -5.99
CA PRO A 327 -22.88 17.15 -6.13
C PRO A 327 -22.21 16.03 -5.32
N ILE A 328 -21.29 15.29 -5.95
CA ILE A 328 -20.63 14.14 -5.34
C ILE A 328 -19.89 14.49 -4.03
N GLU A 329 -19.37 15.71 -3.92
CA GLU A 329 -18.68 16.21 -2.73
C GLU A 329 -19.60 16.27 -1.50
N LEU A 330 -20.87 16.67 -1.69
CA LEU A 330 -21.86 16.69 -0.61
C LEU A 330 -22.31 15.29 -0.21
N VAL A 331 -22.44 14.40 -1.19
CA VAL A 331 -22.79 13.01 -0.94
C VAL A 331 -21.65 12.30 -0.20
N ALA A 332 -20.40 12.52 -0.62
CA ALA A 332 -19.22 11.95 0.00
C ALA A 332 -19.07 12.36 1.47
N HIS A 333 -19.36 13.62 1.81
CA HIS A 333 -19.36 14.08 3.20
C HIS A 333 -20.43 13.37 4.05
N SER A 334 -21.65 13.22 3.50
CA SER A 334 -22.72 12.47 4.20
C SER A 334 -22.35 10.99 4.36
N TRP A 335 -21.84 10.36 3.30
CA TRP A 335 -21.38 8.97 3.34
C TRP A 335 -20.28 8.76 4.38
N LEU A 336 -19.29 9.66 4.45
CA LEU A 336 -18.24 9.61 5.46
C LEU A 336 -18.82 9.61 6.88
N ALA A 337 -19.73 10.57 7.17
CA ALA A 337 -20.30 10.76 8.50
C ALA A 337 -21.38 9.72 8.88
N GLU A 338 -22.10 9.16 7.90
CA GLU A 338 -23.24 8.27 8.14
C GLU A 338 -22.91 6.79 7.92
N VAL A 339 -21.86 6.48 7.14
CA VAL A 339 -21.48 5.11 6.78
C VAL A 339 -20.10 4.74 7.31
N PHE A 340 -19.05 5.39 6.77
CA PHE A 340 -17.66 4.99 7.07
C PHE A 340 -17.29 5.18 8.54
N GLU A 341 -17.43 6.42 9.07
CA GLU A 341 -17.08 6.71 10.47
C GLU A 341 -17.86 5.88 11.48
N PRO A 342 -19.19 5.72 11.37
CA PRO A 342 -19.96 4.87 12.28
C PRO A 342 -19.54 3.40 12.22
N THR A 343 -19.24 2.87 11.01
CA THR A 343 -18.75 1.50 10.84
C THR A 343 -17.43 1.30 11.59
N ILE A 344 -16.44 2.19 11.38
CA ILE A 344 -15.16 2.11 12.08
C ILE A 344 -15.30 2.34 13.58
N HIS A 345 -16.17 3.27 14.01
CA HIS A 345 -16.41 3.52 15.42
C HIS A 345 -17.12 2.38 16.15
N SER A 346 -17.83 1.51 15.44
CA SER A 346 -18.45 0.31 16.01
C SER A 346 -17.43 -0.79 16.34
N VAL A 347 -16.23 -0.74 15.75
CA VAL A 347 -15.13 -1.64 16.10
C VAL A 347 -14.53 -1.21 17.45
N PRO A 348 -14.29 -2.12 18.42
CA PRO A 348 -13.63 -1.81 19.68
C PRO A 348 -12.28 -1.13 19.49
N VAL A 349 -11.97 -0.12 20.33
CA VAL A 349 -10.75 0.71 20.20
C VAL A 349 -9.47 -0.12 20.20
N GLU A 350 -9.42 -1.15 21.06
CA GLU A 350 -8.31 -2.09 21.15
C GLU A 350 -8.09 -2.92 19.89
N MET A 351 -9.13 -3.14 19.08
CA MET A 351 -9.07 -3.94 17.84
C MET A 351 -8.80 -3.09 16.60
N ARG A 352 -9.02 -1.76 16.65
CA ARG A 352 -8.72 -0.86 15.51
C ARG A 352 -7.24 -0.76 15.15
N ARG A 353 -6.36 -1.32 15.97
CA ARG A 353 -4.92 -1.40 15.70
C ARG A 353 -4.54 -2.60 14.84
N LYS A 354 -5.45 -3.55 14.66
CA LYS A 354 -5.18 -4.79 13.93
C LYS A 354 -4.98 -4.52 12.44
N LEU A 355 -5.87 -3.75 11.83
CA LEU A 355 -5.81 -3.39 10.41
C LEU A 355 -6.03 -1.89 10.22
N GLU A 356 -5.66 -1.40 9.05
CA GLU A 356 -5.94 -0.03 8.61
C GLU A 356 -7.47 0.20 8.54
N PRO A 357 -8.00 1.39 8.92
CA PRO A 357 -9.44 1.62 8.92
C PRO A 357 -10.12 1.34 7.57
N ALA A 358 -9.48 1.67 6.46
CA ALA A 358 -10.01 1.40 5.12
C ALA A 358 -10.06 -0.11 4.82
N GLU A 359 -9.10 -0.89 5.30
CA GLU A 359 -9.11 -2.35 5.18
C GLU A 359 -10.18 -2.98 6.07
N ILE A 360 -10.33 -2.53 7.32
CA ILE A 360 -11.44 -2.96 8.20
C ILE A 360 -12.79 -2.72 7.52
N PHE A 361 -12.96 -1.54 6.91
CA PHE A 361 -14.20 -1.20 6.21
C PHE A 361 -14.44 -2.15 5.03
N HIS A 362 -13.41 -2.39 4.20
CA HIS A 362 -13.48 -3.33 3.09
C HIS A 362 -13.85 -4.73 3.55
N GLU A 363 -13.14 -5.29 4.55
CA GLU A 363 -13.40 -6.64 5.07
C GLU A 363 -14.81 -6.77 5.68
N ILE A 364 -15.34 -5.72 6.32
CA ILE A 364 -16.72 -5.72 6.82
C ILE A 364 -17.73 -5.79 5.66
N LEU A 365 -17.52 -5.01 4.58
CA LEU A 365 -18.42 -5.07 3.42
C LEU A 365 -18.37 -6.45 2.75
N GLU A 366 -17.19 -7.03 2.61
CA GLU A 366 -17.01 -8.37 2.08
C GLU A 366 -17.65 -9.43 2.96
N HIS A 367 -17.44 -9.37 4.29
CA HIS A 367 -18.06 -10.25 5.26
C HIS A 367 -19.59 -10.17 5.23
N ARG A 368 -20.14 -8.94 5.08
CA ARG A 368 -21.58 -8.73 4.89
C ARG A 368 -22.14 -9.46 3.68
N TRP A 369 -21.40 -9.39 2.55
CA TRP A 369 -21.78 -10.09 1.35
C TRP A 369 -21.83 -11.61 1.55
N TYR A 370 -20.79 -12.22 2.15
CA TYR A 370 -20.76 -13.65 2.44
C TYR A 370 -21.87 -14.08 3.41
N MET A 371 -22.14 -13.30 4.45
CA MET A 371 -23.24 -13.57 5.37
C MET A 371 -24.59 -13.53 4.65
N SER A 372 -24.77 -12.58 3.73
CA SER A 372 -26.00 -12.43 2.95
C SER A 372 -26.21 -13.60 2.00
N GLU A 373 -25.15 -14.04 1.29
CA GLU A 373 -25.19 -15.23 0.44
C GLU A 373 -25.48 -16.52 1.25
N ALA A 374 -24.77 -16.70 2.36
CA ALA A 374 -24.94 -17.90 3.20
C ALA A 374 -26.31 -17.99 3.86
N GLN A 375 -26.97 -16.87 4.16
CA GLN A 375 -28.26 -16.80 4.82
C GLN A 375 -29.43 -16.60 3.85
N ASP A 376 -29.14 -16.41 2.55
CA ASP A 376 -30.13 -16.09 1.50
C ASP A 376 -31.07 -14.94 1.92
N ARG A 377 -30.48 -13.91 2.56
CA ARG A 377 -31.17 -12.68 2.99
C ARG A 377 -30.21 -11.50 3.02
N TYR A 378 -30.75 -10.30 2.95
CA TYR A 378 -29.98 -9.10 3.23
C TYR A 378 -29.49 -9.06 4.68
N VAL A 379 -28.20 -8.81 4.88
CA VAL A 379 -27.56 -8.59 6.18
C VAL A 379 -27.18 -7.12 6.29
N THR A 380 -27.54 -6.50 7.40
CA THR A 380 -27.20 -5.08 7.63
C THR A 380 -25.74 -4.92 7.96
N THR A 381 -25.17 -3.73 7.69
CA THR A 381 -23.76 -3.42 8.05
C THR A 381 -23.51 -3.60 9.55
N GLN A 382 -24.50 -3.28 10.40
CA GLN A 382 -24.36 -3.45 11.85
C GLN A 382 -24.25 -4.93 12.24
N GLU A 383 -25.09 -5.81 11.68
CA GLU A 383 -25.00 -7.27 11.91
C GLU A 383 -23.66 -7.81 11.44
N ALA A 384 -23.19 -7.34 10.28
CA ALA A 384 -21.89 -7.74 9.74
C ALA A 384 -20.72 -7.27 10.61
N VAL A 385 -20.74 -6.04 11.13
CA VAL A 385 -19.73 -5.53 12.08
C VAL A 385 -19.70 -6.36 13.35
N GLU A 386 -20.87 -6.67 13.94
CA GLU A 386 -20.95 -7.47 15.17
C GLU A 386 -20.34 -8.86 14.98
N ASP A 387 -20.67 -9.53 13.88
CA ASP A 387 -20.15 -10.86 13.58
C ASP A 387 -18.65 -10.81 13.19
N TYR A 388 -18.23 -9.87 12.34
CA TYR A 388 -16.84 -9.67 11.95
C TYR A 388 -15.92 -9.43 13.16
N VAL A 389 -16.33 -8.56 14.08
CA VAL A 389 -15.59 -8.25 15.32
C VAL A 389 -15.52 -9.47 16.24
N ALA A 390 -16.52 -10.33 16.21
CA ALA A 390 -16.56 -11.53 17.06
C ALA A 390 -15.74 -12.71 16.45
N THR A 391 -15.74 -12.86 15.13
CA THR A 391 -15.27 -14.08 14.47
C THR A 391 -14.00 -13.90 13.62
N VAL A 392 -13.86 -12.80 12.88
CA VAL A 392 -12.78 -12.57 11.91
C VAL A 392 -11.67 -11.70 12.50
N LEU A 393 -12.01 -10.47 12.90
CA LEU A 393 -11.01 -9.49 13.35
C LEU A 393 -10.11 -9.97 14.51
N PRO A 394 -10.58 -10.81 15.48
CA PRO A 394 -9.71 -11.34 16.53
C PRO A 394 -8.55 -12.19 15.99
N GLN A 395 -8.72 -12.83 14.84
CA GLN A 395 -7.71 -13.70 14.21
C GLN A 395 -6.57 -12.89 13.56
N HIS A 396 -6.83 -11.62 13.17
CA HIS A 396 -5.80 -10.74 12.68
C HIS A 396 -4.84 -10.32 13.78
N ARG A 397 -3.56 -10.14 13.44
CA ARG A 397 -2.54 -9.56 14.31
C ARG A 397 -2.70 -8.03 14.40
N ASP A 398 -1.98 -7.41 15.34
CA ASP A 398 -1.85 -5.96 15.37
C ASP A 398 -0.83 -5.54 14.30
N GLU A 399 -1.32 -5.03 13.14
CA GLU A 399 -0.47 -4.61 12.03
C GLU A 399 -0.11 -3.12 12.08
N ARG A 400 -0.69 -2.34 12.98
CA ARG A 400 -0.36 -0.91 13.11
C ARG A 400 1.12 -0.68 13.41
N ALA A 401 1.67 -1.51 14.28
CA ALA A 401 3.10 -1.64 14.47
C ALA A 401 3.36 -3.14 14.61
N TYR A 402 3.75 -3.80 13.52
CA TYR A 402 4.04 -5.23 13.54
C TYR A 402 5.18 -5.50 14.53
N LEU A 403 4.81 -5.95 15.72
CA LEU A 403 5.74 -6.32 16.77
C LEU A 403 6.17 -7.76 16.50
N GLY A 404 7.32 -7.95 15.84
CA GLY A 404 7.92 -9.26 15.70
C GLY A 404 8.19 -9.85 17.09
N VAL A 405 7.84 -11.10 17.28
CA VAL A 405 8.29 -11.87 18.46
C VAL A 405 9.81 -11.97 18.37
N GLY A 406 10.51 -11.56 19.43
CA GLY A 406 11.95 -11.47 19.47
C GLY A 406 12.67 -12.74 19.05
N ASP A 407 13.92 -12.57 18.61
CA ASP A 407 14.89 -13.57 18.15
C ASP A 407 14.52 -15.03 18.41
N THR A 408 14.41 -15.83 17.35
CA THR A 408 14.44 -17.31 17.34
C THR A 408 13.21 -18.09 17.83
N GLN A 409 12.03 -17.54 17.97
CA GLN A 409 10.82 -18.37 18.10
C GLN A 409 9.95 -18.23 16.85
N GLU A 410 9.44 -19.36 16.39
CA GLU A 410 8.59 -19.59 15.22
C GLU A 410 7.69 -18.39 14.93
N MET A 411 7.94 -17.73 13.79
CA MET A 411 6.98 -16.77 13.26
C MET A 411 5.72 -17.56 12.87
N GLU A 412 4.69 -17.50 13.71
CA GLU A 412 3.38 -17.99 13.29
C GLU A 412 2.98 -17.29 11.99
N ALA A 413 2.53 -18.09 11.03
CA ALA A 413 2.07 -17.60 9.74
C ALA A 413 1.02 -16.52 9.88
N ILE A 414 1.15 -15.47 9.08
CA ILE A 414 0.05 -14.53 8.85
C ILE A 414 -0.92 -15.27 7.93
N VAL A 415 -2.05 -15.70 8.48
CA VAL A 415 -3.14 -16.23 7.67
C VAL A 415 -3.74 -15.04 6.92
N VAL A 416 -3.51 -14.98 5.64
CA VAL A 416 -4.28 -14.14 4.73
C VAL A 416 -5.51 -14.97 4.42
N ASP A 417 -6.67 -14.60 4.96
CA ASP A 417 -7.93 -15.23 4.59
C ASP A 417 -8.20 -14.93 3.12
N ASP A 418 -8.10 -15.97 2.32
CA ASP A 418 -8.15 -15.91 0.86
C ASP A 418 -9.28 -16.80 0.32
N ASP A 419 -10.42 -16.81 1.04
CA ASP A 419 -11.60 -17.58 0.59
C ASP A 419 -12.32 -16.92 -0.60
N THR A 420 -11.75 -15.85 -1.20
CA THR A 420 -12.44 -15.02 -2.17
C THR A 420 -11.83 -15.05 -3.56
N ASP A 421 -11.95 -16.17 -4.25
CA ASP A 421 -11.74 -16.22 -5.71
C ASP A 421 -13.00 -15.83 -6.52
N GLU A 422 -14.14 -15.57 -5.86
CA GLU A 422 -15.32 -15.05 -6.55
C GLU A 422 -15.33 -13.51 -6.48
N PRO A 423 -15.44 -12.83 -7.63
CA PRO A 423 -15.57 -11.38 -7.64
C PRO A 423 -16.85 -11.00 -6.89
N MET A 424 -16.72 -10.16 -5.86
CA MET A 424 -17.87 -9.51 -5.25
C MET A 424 -18.70 -8.83 -6.35
N PRO A 425 -20.03 -8.86 -6.27
CA PRO A 425 -20.88 -8.05 -7.15
C PRO A 425 -20.41 -6.59 -7.05
N GLU A 426 -20.29 -5.96 -8.20
CA GLU A 426 -19.81 -4.56 -8.29
C GLU A 426 -20.74 -3.58 -7.55
N ASP A 427 -21.93 -4.05 -7.12
CA ASP A 427 -22.96 -3.18 -6.55
C ASP A 427 -23.84 -3.90 -5.50
N ASP A 428 -23.84 -3.42 -4.26
CA ASP A 428 -24.80 -3.83 -3.19
C ASP A 428 -26.25 -3.65 -3.64
N ALA A 429 -26.52 -2.72 -4.55
CA ALA A 429 -27.84 -2.48 -5.11
C ALA A 429 -28.35 -3.65 -5.96
N GLU A 430 -27.46 -4.41 -6.61
CA GLU A 430 -27.85 -5.59 -7.39
C GLU A 430 -28.30 -6.74 -6.50
N PHE A 431 -27.66 -6.92 -5.33
CA PHE A 431 -28.09 -7.92 -4.34
C PHE A 431 -29.43 -7.53 -3.70
N ALA A 432 -29.60 -6.27 -3.32
CA ALA A 432 -30.85 -5.76 -2.75
C ALA A 432 -32.03 -5.82 -3.75
N ALA A 433 -31.75 -5.75 -5.05
CA ALA A 433 -32.77 -5.78 -6.11
C ALA A 433 -33.41 -7.16 -6.34
N ARG A 434 -32.91 -8.22 -5.70
CA ARG A 434 -33.45 -9.59 -5.86
C ARG A 434 -34.77 -9.84 -5.12
N ASP A 435 -35.11 -8.99 -4.12
CA ASP A 435 -36.35 -9.10 -3.32
C ASP A 435 -36.94 -7.70 -3.04
N GLU A 436 -38.21 -7.47 -3.46
CA GLU A 436 -38.93 -6.21 -3.23
C GLU A 436 -39.03 -5.81 -1.73
N GLN A 437 -39.11 -6.80 -0.85
CA GLN A 437 -39.15 -6.58 0.60
C GLN A 437 -37.80 -6.11 1.12
N THR A 438 -36.73 -6.72 0.65
CA THR A 438 -35.33 -6.37 0.97
C THR A 438 -35.00 -4.96 0.50
N LEU A 439 -35.48 -4.56 -0.69
CA LEU A 439 -35.35 -3.20 -1.22
C LEU A 439 -36.04 -2.15 -0.30
N ALA A 440 -37.22 -2.47 0.22
CA ALA A 440 -37.96 -1.57 1.10
C ALA A 440 -37.23 -1.41 2.46
N ASP A 441 -36.70 -2.49 3.02
CA ASP A 441 -35.94 -2.49 4.26
C ASP A 441 -34.58 -1.79 4.09
N TYR A 442 -33.93 -2.00 2.95
CA TYR A 442 -32.68 -1.34 2.60
C TYR A 442 -32.88 0.18 2.39
N ALA A 443 -33.94 0.59 1.70
CA ALA A 443 -34.26 2.00 1.52
C ALA A 443 -34.66 2.72 2.83
N ALA A 444 -35.22 1.96 3.81
CA ALA A 444 -35.58 2.50 5.11
C ALA A 444 -34.38 2.65 6.06
N ASN A 445 -33.39 1.75 5.97
CA ASN A 445 -32.18 1.77 6.79
C ASN A 445 -31.03 0.97 6.09
N PRO A 446 -30.45 1.52 5.01
CA PRO A 446 -29.54 0.81 4.13
C PRO A 446 -28.27 0.32 4.82
N PHE A 447 -27.88 0.95 5.94
CA PHE A 447 -26.64 0.63 6.65
C PHE A 447 -26.86 0.00 8.03
N GLY A 448 -28.13 -0.18 8.46
CA GLY A 448 -28.49 -0.82 9.73
C GLY A 448 -28.15 0.00 10.99
N PHE A 449 -27.62 1.22 10.86
CA PHE A 449 -27.33 2.07 12.00
C PHE A 449 -28.59 2.84 12.42
N THR A 450 -29.06 2.63 13.64
CA THR A 450 -30.20 3.38 14.18
C THR A 450 -29.76 4.79 14.60
N ALA A 451 -30.42 5.81 14.07
CA ALA A 451 -30.23 7.20 14.50
C ALA A 451 -30.54 7.29 16.02
N GLY A 452 -29.54 7.33 16.86
CA GLY A 452 -29.72 7.43 18.32
C GLY A 452 -28.83 6.52 19.17
N MET A 453 -27.94 5.72 18.59
CA MET A 453 -26.93 5.05 19.41
C MET A 453 -26.03 6.10 20.09
N LYS A 454 -26.29 6.39 21.37
CA LYS A 454 -25.35 7.07 22.24
C LYS A 454 -24.13 6.16 22.38
N PHE A 455 -23.03 6.54 21.75
CA PHE A 455 -21.75 5.92 22.01
C PHE A 455 -21.49 5.99 23.52
N LYS A 456 -21.39 4.83 24.18
CA LYS A 456 -20.81 4.75 25.51
C LYS A 456 -19.31 4.96 25.33
N GLY A 457 -18.93 6.23 25.29
CA GLY A 457 -17.55 6.64 25.35
C GLY A 457 -17.32 7.24 26.73
N GLU A 458 -16.61 6.53 27.54
CA GLU A 458 -15.68 7.03 28.53
C GLU A 458 -14.53 6.05 28.64
#